data_7496633cf304f1081ca041057e3c6dcc
#
_entry.id   7496633cf304f1081ca041057e3c6dcc
#
_cell.length_a   1.000
_cell.length_b   1.000
_cell.length_c   1.000
_cell.angle_alpha   90.00
_cell.angle_beta   90.00
_cell.angle_gamma   90.00
#
_symmetry.space_group_name_H-M   'P 1'
#
loop_
_entity.id
_entity.type
_entity.pdbx_description
1 polymer ?
#
loop_
_entity_poly.entity_id
_entity_poly.type
_entity_poly.pdbx_seq_one_letter_code
_entity_poly.pdbx_strand_id
1 'polypeptide(L)'
;MNKYTILRLTLMSALLLIIVLIYANLNFYNFNNINVSKDLPEPQIRTDLPKINFPSGDINSAKKLNIDFELVGIRGNNPNSTIIILDAGKYKLVNQGEPIIANILFDRIDGSRAYFYNGTEYSYLDIIGSEVSFDKSKVNTD
;
A
#
# COMPACT_ATOMS: atom_id res chain seq x y z
N MET A 1 42.92 34.47 -29.81
CA MET A 1 42.07 33.37 -29.31
C MET A 1 42.64 32.06 -29.85
N ASN A 2 42.91 31.11 -28.95
CA ASN A 2 43.62 29.89 -29.32
C ASN A 2 42.66 28.94 -30.09
N LYS A 3 43.10 28.37 -31.22
CA LYS A 3 42.28 27.48 -32.08
C LYS A 3 41.60 26.35 -31.28
N TYR A 4 42.24 25.86 -30.23
CA TYR A 4 41.69 24.82 -29.33
C TYR A 4 40.56 25.34 -28.46
N THR A 5 40.57 26.63 -28.09
CA THR A 5 39.49 27.21 -27.27
C THR A 5 38.22 27.38 -28.10
N ILE A 6 38.35 27.76 -29.37
CA ILE A 6 37.23 27.87 -30.31
C ILE A 6 36.63 26.50 -30.54
N LEU A 7 37.45 25.48 -30.79
CA LEU A 7 37.00 24.11 -31.02
C LEU A 7 36.23 23.53 -29.79
N ARG A 8 36.72 23.78 -28.57
CA ARG A 8 36.04 23.36 -27.36
C ARG A 8 34.69 24.05 -27.17
N LEU A 9 34.64 25.37 -27.46
CA LEU A 9 33.42 26.14 -27.32
C LEU A 9 32.34 25.66 -28.32
N THR A 10 32.73 25.40 -29.57
CA THR A 10 31.79 24.86 -30.58
C THR A 10 31.32 23.45 -30.24
N LEU A 11 32.19 22.61 -29.72
CA LEU A 11 31.81 21.26 -29.32
C LEU A 11 30.84 21.27 -28.14
N MET A 12 31.05 22.12 -27.14
CA MET A 12 30.15 22.33 -26.00
C MET A 12 28.79 22.86 -26.45
N SER A 13 28.75 23.83 -27.37
CA SER A 13 27.48 24.39 -27.85
C SER A 13 26.69 23.35 -28.68
N ALA A 14 27.35 22.55 -29.48
CA ALA A 14 26.73 21.44 -30.22
C ALA A 14 26.14 20.41 -29.31
N LEU A 15 26.85 20.02 -28.24
CA LEU A 15 26.36 19.07 -27.25
C LEU A 15 25.11 19.59 -26.53
N LEU A 16 25.11 20.86 -26.14
CA LEU A 16 23.97 21.53 -25.49
C LEU A 16 22.75 21.53 -26.40
N LEU A 17 22.96 21.81 -27.71
CA LEU A 17 21.88 21.80 -28.69
C LEU A 17 21.28 20.42 -28.88
N ILE A 18 22.09 19.37 -28.89
CA ILE A 18 21.64 17.96 -28.96
C ILE A 18 20.78 17.61 -27.73
N ILE A 19 21.21 18.03 -26.53
CA ILE A 19 20.45 17.78 -25.29
C ILE A 19 19.09 18.47 -25.37
N VAL A 20 19.03 19.72 -25.81
CA VAL A 20 17.76 20.46 -25.96
C VAL A 20 16.85 19.79 -26.98
N LEU A 21 17.38 19.30 -28.10
CA LEU A 21 16.61 18.57 -29.11
C LEU A 21 16.08 17.23 -28.58
N ILE A 22 16.85 16.51 -27.78
CA ILE A 22 16.41 15.26 -27.14
C ILE A 22 15.27 15.56 -26.18
N TYR A 23 15.41 16.61 -25.34
CA TYR A 23 14.35 17.00 -24.42
C TYR A 23 13.08 17.48 -25.14
N ALA A 24 13.20 18.20 -26.22
CA ALA A 24 12.06 18.64 -27.03
C ALA A 24 11.36 17.46 -27.74
N ASN A 25 12.13 16.46 -28.19
CA ASN A 25 11.60 15.29 -28.90
C ASN A 25 11.01 14.23 -27.96
N LEU A 26 11.51 14.11 -26.74
CA LEU A 26 11.00 13.14 -25.76
C LEU A 26 9.63 13.53 -25.18
N ASN A 27 9.04 14.65 -25.63
CA ASN A 27 7.68 15.06 -25.29
C ASN A 27 7.37 14.97 -23.78
N PHE A 28 8.39 15.27 -22.97
CA PHE A 28 8.27 15.25 -21.50
C PHE A 28 7.23 16.24 -20.97
N TYR A 29 6.77 17.16 -21.83
CA TYR A 29 5.73 18.12 -21.49
C TYR A 29 4.29 17.59 -21.65
N ASN A 30 4.12 16.36 -22.14
CA ASN A 30 2.80 15.74 -22.24
C ASN A 30 2.27 15.11 -20.96
N PHE A 31 2.90 15.34 -19.83
CA PHE A 31 2.32 14.96 -18.53
C PHE A 31 1.02 15.70 -18.18
N ASN A 32 0.74 16.83 -18.86
CA ASN A 32 -0.49 17.59 -18.64
C ASN A 32 -1.71 17.07 -19.44
N ASN A 33 -1.51 16.07 -20.29
CA ASN A 33 -2.59 15.42 -21.03
C ASN A 33 -2.78 13.96 -20.58
N ILE A 34 -2.58 13.65 -19.31
CA ILE A 34 -3.36 12.58 -18.73
C ILE A 34 -4.78 13.16 -18.69
N ASN A 35 -5.50 13.03 -19.80
CA ASN A 35 -6.93 12.95 -19.74
C ASN A 35 -7.22 11.79 -18.81
N VAL A 36 -7.30 12.06 -17.52
CA VAL A 36 -8.06 11.22 -16.60
C VAL A 36 -9.40 11.14 -17.27
N SER A 37 -9.60 10.03 -17.99
CA SER A 37 -10.83 9.75 -18.67
C SER A 37 -11.91 10.00 -17.64
N LYS A 38 -12.76 11.00 -17.88
CA LYS A 38 -13.92 11.30 -17.03
C LYS A 38 -14.89 10.13 -16.97
N ASP A 39 -14.58 9.08 -17.73
CA ASP A 39 -15.26 7.80 -17.78
C ASP A 39 -14.64 6.72 -16.90
N LEU A 40 -13.73 7.08 -15.94
CA LEU A 40 -13.64 6.22 -14.79
C LEU A 40 -15.05 6.22 -14.18
N PRO A 41 -15.75 5.08 -14.18
CA PRO A 41 -16.98 4.99 -13.43
C PRO A 41 -16.66 5.51 -12.05
N GLU A 42 -17.35 6.60 -11.67
CA GLU A 42 -17.30 7.16 -10.33
C GLU A 42 -17.26 5.96 -9.40
N PRO A 43 -16.26 5.83 -8.52
CA PRO A 43 -16.19 4.67 -7.66
C PRO A 43 -17.54 4.63 -6.98
N GLN A 44 -18.38 3.73 -7.46
CA GLN A 44 -19.65 3.49 -6.82
C GLN A 44 -19.24 3.01 -5.44
N ILE A 45 -19.27 3.93 -4.49
CA ILE A 45 -19.24 3.60 -3.08
C ILE A 45 -20.40 2.62 -2.97
N ARG A 46 -20.08 1.34 -2.95
CA ARG A 46 -21.09 0.31 -2.68
C ARG A 46 -21.59 0.58 -1.27
N THR A 47 -22.54 1.47 -1.18
CA THR A 47 -23.25 1.84 0.07
C THR A 47 -24.06 0.63 0.59
N ASP A 48 -24.16 -0.41 -0.21
CA ASP A 48 -24.92 -1.63 0.06
C ASP A 48 -24.04 -2.83 0.45
N LEU A 49 -22.85 -2.59 0.98
CA LEU A 49 -22.20 -3.67 1.74
C LEU A 49 -23.16 -4.00 2.91
N PRO A 50 -23.67 -5.23 2.99
CA PRO A 50 -24.46 -5.63 4.14
C PRO A 50 -23.64 -5.25 5.36
N LYS A 51 -24.23 -4.48 6.29
CA LYS A 51 -23.61 -4.23 7.59
C LYS A 51 -23.47 -5.58 8.25
N ILE A 52 -22.31 -6.19 8.07
CA ILE A 52 -21.96 -7.41 8.77
C ILE A 52 -21.82 -6.96 10.21
N ASN A 53 -22.87 -7.22 10.99
CA ASN A 53 -22.79 -7.07 12.42
C ASN A 53 -21.84 -8.15 12.92
N PHE A 54 -20.56 -7.81 13.02
CA PHE A 54 -19.60 -8.68 13.65
C PHE A 54 -20.06 -8.92 15.09
N PRO A 55 -20.30 -10.16 15.52
CA PRO A 55 -20.63 -10.41 16.90
C PRO A 55 -19.51 -9.86 17.78
N SER A 56 -19.87 -9.34 18.94
CA SER A 56 -18.93 -8.85 19.96
C SER A 56 -18.13 -10.03 20.53
N GLY A 57 -17.26 -10.63 19.73
CA GLY A 57 -16.29 -11.59 20.20
C GLY A 57 -15.23 -10.87 21.03
N ASP A 58 -14.71 -11.56 22.04
CA ASP A 58 -13.63 -11.02 22.85
C ASP A 58 -12.33 -10.98 22.05
N ILE A 59 -11.98 -9.77 21.58
CA ILE A 59 -10.74 -9.52 20.83
C ILE A 59 -9.50 -9.81 21.70
N ASN A 60 -9.64 -9.73 23.03
CA ASN A 60 -8.53 -9.99 23.94
C ASN A 60 -8.09 -11.46 23.93
N SER A 61 -8.96 -12.35 23.48
CA SER A 61 -8.67 -13.78 23.32
C SER A 61 -8.15 -14.16 21.93
N ALA A 62 -7.95 -13.17 21.03
CA ALA A 62 -7.52 -13.42 19.67
C ALA A 62 -6.14 -14.11 19.64
N LYS A 63 -6.03 -15.15 18.82
CA LYS A 63 -4.78 -15.89 18.60
C LYS A 63 -4.10 -15.41 17.33
N LYS A 64 -2.77 -15.53 17.27
CA LYS A 64 -2.05 -15.22 16.03
C LYS A 64 -2.56 -16.15 14.92
N LEU A 65 -2.93 -15.54 13.77
CA LEU A 65 -3.39 -16.27 12.60
C LEU A 65 -2.20 -17.01 11.98
N ASN A 66 -2.31 -18.33 11.86
CA ASN A 66 -1.28 -19.15 11.21
C ASN A 66 -1.67 -19.39 9.76
N ILE A 67 -1.04 -18.64 8.85
CA ILE A 67 -1.39 -18.64 7.44
C ILE A 67 -0.16 -18.24 6.60
N ASP A 68 -0.14 -18.64 5.32
CA ASP A 68 1.02 -18.49 4.44
C ASP A 68 1.17 -17.09 3.83
N PHE A 69 0.39 -16.11 4.23
CA PHE A 69 0.56 -14.72 3.79
C PHE A 69 1.00 -13.80 4.93
N GLU A 70 1.60 -12.68 4.56
CA GLU A 70 2.16 -11.70 5.47
C GLU A 70 1.40 -10.39 5.41
N LEU A 71 1.15 -9.77 6.56
CA LEU A 71 0.60 -8.41 6.62
C LEU A 71 1.73 -7.40 6.41
N VAL A 72 1.72 -6.72 5.26
CA VAL A 72 2.77 -5.78 4.86
C VAL A 72 2.44 -4.35 5.24
N GLY A 73 1.18 -3.99 5.25
CA GLY A 73 0.77 -2.62 5.57
C GLY A 73 -0.69 -2.48 5.91
N ILE A 74 -1.00 -1.33 6.53
CA ILE A 74 -2.35 -0.92 6.90
C ILE A 74 -2.55 0.51 6.41
N ARG A 75 -3.74 0.81 5.89
CA ARG A 75 -4.14 2.13 5.44
C ARG A 75 -5.53 2.48 5.96
N GLY A 76 -5.74 3.74 6.31
CA GLY A 76 -7.05 4.24 6.78
C GLY A 76 -7.32 3.96 8.26
N ASN A 77 -8.56 4.14 8.65
CA ASN A 77 -9.06 3.93 10.01
C ASN A 77 -10.38 3.17 9.96
N ASN A 78 -10.73 2.47 11.07
CA ASN A 78 -12.04 1.84 11.19
C ASN A 78 -13.17 2.89 11.07
N PRO A 79 -14.24 2.61 10.34
CA PRO A 79 -14.59 1.35 9.67
C PRO A 79 -14.15 1.24 8.21
N ASN A 80 -13.29 2.13 7.71
CA ASN A 80 -12.86 2.19 6.31
C ASN A 80 -11.37 1.85 6.16
N SER A 81 -10.90 0.88 6.92
CA SER A 81 -9.51 0.45 6.83
C SER A 81 -9.28 -0.54 5.69
N THR A 82 -8.07 -0.53 5.17
CA THR A 82 -7.59 -1.46 4.13
C THR A 82 -6.27 -2.05 4.59
N ILE A 83 -6.09 -3.33 4.43
CA ILE A 83 -4.83 -4.02 4.67
C ILE A 83 -4.16 -4.41 3.36
N ILE A 84 -2.85 -4.45 3.38
CA ILE A 84 -2.01 -4.92 2.28
C ILE A 84 -1.38 -6.23 2.73
N ILE A 85 -1.68 -7.30 2.05
CA ILE A 85 -1.10 -8.62 2.31
C ILE A 85 -0.20 -9.04 1.16
N LEU A 86 0.85 -9.78 1.49
CA LEU A 86 1.73 -10.45 0.53
C LEU A 86 1.41 -11.94 0.56
N ASP A 87 0.86 -12.45 -0.53
CA ASP A 87 0.47 -13.84 -0.72
C ASP A 87 1.17 -14.40 -1.96
N ALA A 88 1.96 -15.45 -1.76
CA ALA A 88 2.73 -16.10 -2.85
C ALA A 88 3.50 -15.11 -3.74
N GLY A 89 4.10 -14.07 -3.14
CA GLY A 89 4.86 -13.04 -3.85
C GLY A 89 4.02 -11.97 -4.56
N LYS A 90 2.70 -11.95 -4.34
CA LYS A 90 1.78 -10.96 -4.91
C LYS A 90 1.13 -10.12 -3.81
N TYR A 91 1.06 -8.81 -4.05
CA TYR A 91 0.34 -7.91 -3.15
C TYR A 91 -1.16 -7.94 -3.44
N LYS A 92 -1.95 -8.05 -2.38
CA LYS A 92 -3.40 -7.98 -2.42
C LYS A 92 -3.89 -6.93 -1.41
N LEU A 93 -4.84 -6.11 -1.83
CA LEU A 93 -5.53 -5.18 -0.94
C LEU A 93 -6.84 -5.82 -0.49
N VAL A 94 -7.13 -5.73 0.80
CA VAL A 94 -8.37 -6.24 1.39
C VAL A 94 -8.98 -5.13 2.24
N ASN A 95 -10.22 -4.77 1.94
CA ASN A 95 -10.94 -3.77 2.70
C ASN A 95 -11.64 -4.38 3.91
N GLN A 96 -11.88 -3.56 4.91
CA GLN A 96 -12.62 -3.99 6.10
C GLN A 96 -14.00 -4.55 5.70
N GLY A 97 -14.33 -5.72 6.23
CA GLY A 97 -15.53 -6.48 5.87
C GLY A 97 -15.35 -7.45 4.70
N GLU A 98 -14.21 -7.42 3.99
CA GLU A 98 -13.95 -8.35 2.90
C GLU A 98 -13.30 -9.66 3.39
N PRO A 99 -13.58 -10.79 2.72
CA PRO A 99 -12.92 -12.05 3.01
C PRO A 99 -11.48 -12.05 2.48
N ILE A 100 -10.57 -12.54 3.29
CA ILE A 100 -9.20 -12.83 2.87
C ILE A 100 -9.14 -14.21 2.23
N ILE A 101 -9.75 -15.17 2.90
CA ILE A 101 -9.96 -16.56 2.48
C ILE A 101 -11.43 -16.88 2.75
N ALA A 102 -11.93 -17.96 2.17
CA ALA A 102 -13.35 -18.31 2.10
C ALA A 102 -14.18 -18.02 3.36
N ASN A 103 -13.61 -18.17 4.56
CA ASN A 103 -14.35 -18.02 5.82
C ASN A 103 -13.71 -17.03 6.81
N ILE A 104 -12.64 -16.33 6.42
CA ILE A 104 -11.94 -15.38 7.29
C ILE A 104 -12.14 -13.98 6.75
N LEU A 105 -12.84 -13.16 7.52
CA LEU A 105 -13.13 -11.77 7.18
C LEU A 105 -12.15 -10.83 7.88
N PHE A 106 -11.70 -9.81 7.19
CA PHE A 106 -10.96 -8.72 7.83
C PHE A 106 -11.95 -7.82 8.57
N ASP A 107 -11.90 -7.83 9.91
CA ASP A 107 -12.84 -7.08 10.76
C ASP A 107 -12.38 -5.66 11.03
N ARG A 108 -11.19 -5.47 11.60
CA ARG A 108 -10.71 -4.15 12.04
C ARG A 108 -9.21 -4.10 12.21
N ILE A 109 -8.72 -2.88 12.48
CA ILE A 109 -7.32 -2.63 12.84
C ILE A 109 -7.22 -2.03 14.23
N ASP A 110 -6.07 -2.28 14.88
CA ASP A 110 -5.64 -1.59 16.09
C ASP A 110 -4.12 -1.39 16.00
N GLY A 111 -3.72 -0.13 15.79
CA GLY A 111 -2.33 0.23 15.54
C GLY A 111 -1.75 -0.49 14.30
N SER A 112 -0.73 -1.34 14.51
CA SER A 112 -0.10 -2.15 13.46
C SER A 112 -0.63 -3.59 13.39
N ARG A 113 -1.75 -3.85 14.04
CA ARG A 113 -2.40 -5.16 14.10
C ARG A 113 -3.71 -5.16 13.34
N ALA A 114 -3.93 -6.18 12.52
CA ALA A 114 -5.21 -6.44 11.88
C ALA A 114 -5.90 -7.64 12.54
N TYR A 115 -7.19 -7.52 12.78
CA TYR A 115 -8.03 -8.57 13.35
C TYR A 115 -8.94 -9.19 12.30
N PHE A 116 -9.09 -10.47 12.41
CA PHE A 116 -9.85 -11.30 11.48
C PHE A 116 -10.85 -12.15 12.25
N TYR A 117 -12.02 -12.36 11.64
CA TYR A 117 -13.08 -13.15 12.22
C TYR A 117 -13.44 -14.32 11.30
N ASN A 118 -13.49 -15.55 11.84
CA ASN A 118 -13.79 -16.76 11.08
C ASN A 118 -15.22 -17.28 11.27
N GLY A 119 -16.08 -16.46 11.87
CA GLY A 119 -17.46 -16.86 12.23
C GLY A 119 -17.59 -17.34 13.68
N THR A 120 -16.50 -17.66 14.36
CA THR A 120 -16.51 -18.21 15.73
C THR A 120 -15.54 -17.45 16.64
N GLU A 121 -14.30 -17.27 16.21
CA GLU A 121 -13.22 -16.68 17.00
C GLU A 121 -12.47 -15.60 16.22
N TYR A 122 -11.83 -14.73 16.99
CA TYR A 122 -10.92 -13.72 16.45
C TYR A 122 -9.50 -14.26 16.35
N SER A 123 -8.84 -13.83 15.29
CA SER A 123 -7.41 -14.00 15.11
C SER A 123 -6.77 -12.70 14.69
N TYR A 124 -5.44 -12.60 14.76
CA TYR A 124 -4.74 -11.36 14.39
C TYR A 124 -3.47 -11.64 13.60
N LEU A 125 -3.05 -10.62 12.84
CA LEU A 125 -1.71 -10.50 12.25
C LEU A 125 -1.14 -9.13 12.58
N ASP A 126 0.15 -9.11 12.87
CA ASP A 126 0.93 -7.89 13.02
C ASP A 126 1.62 -7.55 11.69
N ILE A 127 1.81 -6.25 11.42
CA ILE A 127 2.62 -5.83 10.26
C ILE A 127 4.02 -6.42 10.41
N ILE A 128 4.56 -6.93 9.31
CA ILE A 128 5.91 -7.49 9.25
C ILE A 128 6.93 -6.48 9.83
N GLY A 129 7.76 -6.93 10.77
CA GLY A 129 8.74 -6.07 11.45
C GLY A 129 8.19 -5.21 12.60
N SER A 130 6.86 -5.23 12.86
CA SER A 130 6.26 -4.52 14.00
C SER A 130 6.11 -5.38 15.26
N GLU A 131 6.38 -6.65 15.17
CA GLU A 131 6.19 -7.64 16.25
C GLU A 131 6.95 -7.28 17.53
N VAL A 132 8.08 -6.60 17.41
CA VAL A 132 8.90 -6.13 18.55
C VAL A 132 8.25 -4.96 19.30
N SER A 133 7.38 -4.18 18.64
CA SER A 133 6.78 -2.97 19.21
C SER A 133 5.70 -3.26 20.25
N PHE A 134 5.13 -4.47 20.26
CA PHE A 134 4.03 -4.84 21.15
C PHE A 134 4.44 -5.68 22.33
N ASP A 135 5.61 -6.30 22.31
CA ASP A 135 6.13 -7.07 23.43
C ASP A 135 6.84 -6.17 24.45
N LYS A 136 6.06 -5.30 25.10
CA LYS A 136 6.54 -4.44 26.18
C LYS A 136 7.11 -5.22 27.38
N SER A 137 6.91 -6.52 27.45
CA SER A 137 7.42 -7.37 28.54
C SER A 137 8.90 -7.68 28.42
N LYS A 138 9.50 -7.47 27.24
CA LYS A 138 10.93 -7.74 27.00
C LYS A 138 11.84 -6.53 27.12
N VAL A 139 11.31 -5.34 27.39
CA VAL A 139 12.10 -4.07 27.40
C VAL A 139 12.68 -3.74 28.79
N ASN A 140 12.38 -4.49 29.83
CA ASN A 140 12.87 -4.21 31.20
C ASN A 140 13.62 -5.39 31.80
N THR A 141 14.77 -5.72 31.24
CA THR A 141 15.77 -6.52 31.98
C THR A 141 17.17 -6.19 31.44
N ASP A 142 17.66 -4.98 31.79
CA ASP A 142 19.09 -4.68 31.98
C ASP A 142 19.22 -3.52 32.96
#